data_a48e167fa30087cb52e2f650122b3c02
#
_entry.id   a48e167fa30087cb52e2f650122b3c02
#
_cell.length_a   1.000
_cell.length_b   1.000
_cell.length_c   1.000
_cell.angle_alpha   90.00
_cell.angle_beta   90.00
_cell.angle_gamma   90.00
#
_symmetry.space_group_name_H-M   'P 1'
#
loop_
_entity.id
_entity.type
_entity.pdbx_description
1 polymer ?
#
loop_
_entity_poly.entity_id
_entity_poly.type
_entity_poly.pdbx_seq_one_letter_code
_entity_poly.pdbx_strand_id
1 'polypeptide(L)'
;VYRRSVLAALSATSFIGVTKIKPSQAQDLSKLQPPLNMQDAVYMDIKYGRVLIQLRPDLAPKHVERVKILCRQGFYDGTPFHRVIDGFMAQGGDPTGTGTGGSKLPNLPAEFTNKAHFLRGTVGAARTADPNSANSQFFIMFAPAPSLDGLYTIWGRVVQGMEYVDKIKRGTGPDGIVQDPDRIIRMRVAADVEKG
;
A
#
# COMPACT_ATOMS: atom_id res chain seq x y z
N VAL A 1 19.37 33.80 73.94
CA VAL A 1 19.80 34.91 73.07
C VAL A 1 19.77 34.42 71.62
N TYR A 2 18.75 34.87 70.91
CA TYR A 2 18.52 34.51 69.48
C TYR A 2 19.29 35.46 68.57
N ARG A 3 20.03 34.92 67.62
CA ARG A 3 20.50 35.70 66.46
C ARG A 3 19.81 35.18 65.20
N ARG A 4 19.00 36.00 64.59
CA ARG A 4 18.41 35.82 63.26
C ARG A 4 19.44 36.16 62.21
N SER A 5 19.71 35.20 61.32
CA SER A 5 20.44 35.42 60.06
C SER A 5 19.45 35.52 58.92
N VAL A 6 19.49 36.63 58.21
CA VAL A 6 18.68 36.92 57.03
C VAL A 6 19.41 36.34 55.81
N LEU A 7 18.79 35.41 55.19
CA LEU A 7 19.28 34.95 53.85
C LEU A 7 18.61 35.78 52.75
N ALA A 8 19.42 36.48 51.98
CA ALA A 8 19.00 37.17 50.77
C ALA A 8 18.86 36.15 49.64
N ALA A 9 17.66 36.06 49.06
CA ALA A 9 17.41 35.24 47.87
C ALA A 9 17.77 36.07 46.64
N LEU A 10 18.81 35.64 45.88
CA LEU A 10 19.05 36.09 44.51
C LEU A 10 18.15 35.30 43.56
N SER A 11 17.17 35.96 42.99
CA SER A 11 16.39 35.43 41.88
C SER A 11 17.15 35.66 40.58
N ALA A 12 17.74 34.58 40.04
CA ALA A 12 18.29 34.56 38.68
C ALA A 12 17.18 34.16 37.71
N THR A 13 16.61 35.15 37.02
CA THR A 13 15.64 34.94 35.95
C THR A 13 16.43 34.61 34.68
N SER A 14 16.58 33.30 34.41
CA SER A 14 17.12 32.82 33.10
C SER A 14 16.06 32.99 32.05
N PHE A 15 16.21 33.98 31.17
CA PHE A 15 15.50 34.09 29.92
C PHE A 15 16.01 32.98 28.99
N ILE A 16 15.25 31.87 28.89
CA ILE A 16 15.45 30.90 27.80
C ILE A 16 14.88 31.55 26.54
N GLY A 17 15.79 32.03 25.69
CA GLY A 17 15.45 32.55 24.37
C GLY A 17 14.81 31.45 23.54
N VAL A 18 13.52 31.54 23.31
CA VAL A 18 12.81 30.75 22.32
C VAL A 18 13.28 31.22 20.95
N THR A 19 14.29 30.57 20.41
CA THR A 19 14.67 30.74 19.01
C THR A 19 13.49 30.25 18.17
N LYS A 20 12.76 31.21 17.55
CA LYS A 20 11.78 30.92 16.49
C LYS A 20 12.51 30.20 15.38
N ILE A 21 12.36 28.88 15.32
CA ILE A 21 12.75 28.08 14.15
C ILE A 21 11.93 28.62 12.99
N LYS A 22 12.59 29.26 12.01
CA LYS A 22 11.94 29.68 10.77
C LYS A 22 11.34 28.45 10.10
N PRO A 23 10.07 28.49 9.61
CA PRO A 23 9.49 27.42 8.84
C PRO A 23 10.04 27.46 7.39
N SER A 24 11.31 27.28 7.25
CA SER A 24 12.01 27.28 5.96
C SER A 24 12.95 26.12 6.00
N GLN A 25 12.42 24.97 5.67
CA GLN A 25 13.02 23.80 5.00
C GLN A 25 12.15 22.56 5.27
N ALA A 26 10.83 22.66 5.05
CA ALA A 26 10.13 21.51 4.56
C ALA A 26 10.71 21.28 3.14
N GLN A 27 11.79 20.51 3.07
CA GLN A 27 12.31 20.04 1.80
C GLN A 27 11.14 19.35 1.13
N ASP A 28 10.78 19.83 -0.07
CA ASP A 28 9.74 19.27 -0.87
C ASP A 28 10.17 17.83 -1.24
N LEU A 29 9.78 16.88 -0.41
CA LEU A 29 10.11 15.46 -0.55
C LEU A 29 9.57 14.89 -1.87
N SER A 30 8.65 15.60 -2.53
CA SER A 30 8.17 15.25 -3.87
C SER A 30 9.28 15.35 -4.92
N LYS A 31 10.29 16.19 -4.69
CA LYS A 31 11.46 16.36 -5.57
C LYS A 31 12.54 15.28 -5.37
N LEU A 32 12.47 14.49 -4.30
CA LEU A 32 13.43 13.42 -4.01
C LEU A 32 13.00 12.06 -4.56
N GLN A 33 11.77 11.94 -5.05
CA GLN A 33 11.32 10.74 -5.74
C GLN A 33 11.59 10.89 -7.25
N PRO A 34 12.20 9.89 -7.90
CA PRO A 34 12.31 9.91 -9.36
C PRO A 34 10.91 10.06 -9.96
N PRO A 35 10.77 10.74 -11.11
CA PRO A 35 9.49 10.89 -11.77
C PRO A 35 8.86 9.52 -11.98
N LEU A 36 7.56 9.41 -11.69
CA LEU A 36 6.80 8.17 -11.82
C LEU A 36 6.85 7.69 -13.26
N ASN A 37 7.43 6.50 -13.48
CA ASN A 37 7.42 5.89 -14.79
C ASN A 37 6.02 5.30 -15.07
N MET A 38 5.26 5.91 -15.96
CA MET A 38 3.89 5.47 -16.30
C MET A 38 3.85 4.07 -16.93
N GLN A 39 4.95 3.59 -17.50
CA GLN A 39 5.09 2.20 -17.93
C GLN A 39 5.14 1.22 -16.75
N ASP A 40 5.56 1.69 -15.57
CA ASP A 40 5.62 0.94 -14.33
C ASP A 40 4.60 1.49 -13.31
N ALA A 41 3.41 1.84 -13.79
CA ALA A 41 2.29 2.26 -12.97
C ALA A 41 0.98 1.69 -13.52
N VAL A 42 0.01 1.48 -12.62
CA VAL A 42 -1.36 1.10 -12.99
C VAL A 42 -2.36 2.02 -12.32
N TYR A 43 -3.38 2.41 -13.07
CA TYR A 43 -4.61 3.00 -12.53
C TYR A 43 -5.58 1.89 -12.17
N MET A 44 -6.10 1.93 -10.95
CA MET A 44 -7.18 1.09 -10.47
C MET A 44 -8.37 2.00 -10.12
N ASP A 45 -9.41 1.94 -10.91
CA ASP A 45 -10.64 2.71 -10.69
C ASP A 45 -11.58 1.87 -9.82
N ILE A 46 -12.01 2.42 -8.71
CA ILE A 46 -13.02 1.87 -7.81
C ILE A 46 -14.14 2.90 -7.60
N LYS A 47 -15.27 2.52 -7.02
CA LYS A 47 -16.43 3.43 -6.86
C LYS A 47 -16.12 4.71 -6.07
N TYR A 48 -15.03 4.73 -5.30
CA TYR A 48 -14.65 5.87 -4.48
C TYR A 48 -13.68 6.83 -5.17
N GLY A 49 -13.02 6.40 -6.26
CA GLY A 49 -12.07 7.18 -7.02
C GLY A 49 -10.97 6.33 -7.65
N ARG A 50 -10.02 7.03 -8.29
CA ARG A 50 -8.86 6.42 -8.94
C ARG A 50 -7.70 6.25 -7.97
N VAL A 51 -7.16 5.06 -7.94
CA VAL A 51 -5.96 4.69 -7.18
C VAL A 51 -4.80 4.52 -8.15
N LEU A 52 -3.67 5.15 -7.88
CA LEU A 52 -2.44 4.99 -8.65
C LEU A 52 -1.48 4.10 -7.88
N ILE A 53 -1.10 2.99 -8.50
CA ILE A 53 -0.17 2.00 -7.94
C ILE A 53 1.12 2.04 -8.76
N GLN A 54 2.23 2.41 -8.14
CA GLN A 54 3.56 2.25 -8.71
C GLN A 54 3.96 0.77 -8.65
N LEU A 55 4.34 0.21 -9.77
CA LEU A 55 4.87 -1.14 -9.88
C LEU A 55 6.36 -1.16 -9.52
N ARG A 56 6.84 -2.28 -9.01
CA ARG A 56 8.21 -2.46 -8.54
C ARG A 56 8.91 -3.62 -9.30
N PRO A 57 9.25 -3.41 -10.59
CA PRO A 57 9.95 -4.43 -11.38
C PRO A 57 11.36 -4.72 -10.84
N ASP A 58 11.93 -3.79 -10.07
CA ASP A 58 13.19 -3.96 -9.35
C ASP A 58 13.12 -4.97 -8.20
N LEU A 59 11.92 -5.24 -7.66
CA LEU A 59 11.67 -6.23 -6.60
C LEU A 59 11.08 -7.54 -7.12
N ALA A 60 10.14 -7.44 -8.06
CA ALA A 60 9.34 -8.58 -8.53
C ALA A 60 9.02 -8.48 -10.02
N PRO A 61 10.02 -8.65 -10.91
CA PRO A 61 9.84 -8.46 -12.35
C PRO A 61 8.76 -9.36 -12.95
N LYS A 62 8.68 -10.63 -12.54
CA LYS A 62 7.68 -11.59 -13.07
C LYS A 62 6.26 -11.25 -12.63
N HIS A 63 6.07 -10.81 -11.39
CA HIS A 63 4.77 -10.37 -10.89
C HIS A 63 4.34 -9.07 -11.57
N VAL A 64 5.24 -8.12 -11.75
CA VAL A 64 4.94 -6.87 -12.46
C VAL A 64 4.52 -7.15 -13.90
N GLU A 65 5.24 -8.00 -14.61
CA GLU A 65 4.87 -8.39 -15.97
C GLU A 65 3.49 -9.06 -16.01
N ARG A 66 3.20 -9.99 -15.08
CA ARG A 66 1.89 -10.62 -14.94
C ARG A 66 0.78 -9.59 -14.74
N VAL A 67 0.97 -8.64 -13.83
CA VAL A 67 -0.02 -7.59 -13.56
C VAL A 67 -0.28 -6.76 -14.81
N LYS A 68 0.76 -6.36 -15.55
CA LYS A 68 0.62 -5.62 -16.82
C LYS A 68 -0.16 -6.41 -17.88
N ILE A 69 0.15 -7.70 -18.05
CA ILE A 69 -0.58 -8.59 -18.97
C ILE A 69 -2.07 -8.62 -18.60
N LEU A 70 -2.38 -8.89 -17.34
CA LEU A 70 -3.76 -8.99 -16.87
C LEU A 70 -4.53 -7.66 -16.96
N CYS A 71 -3.85 -6.52 -16.70
CA CYS A 71 -4.43 -5.19 -16.90
C CYS A 71 -4.80 -4.93 -18.37
N ARG A 72 -3.91 -5.30 -19.31
CA ARG A 72 -4.15 -5.15 -20.75
C ARG A 72 -5.26 -6.05 -21.27
N GLN A 73 -5.44 -7.21 -20.66
CA GLN A 73 -6.55 -8.12 -20.94
C GLN A 73 -7.89 -7.70 -20.32
N GLY A 74 -7.91 -6.64 -19.48
CA GLY A 74 -9.10 -6.26 -18.73
C GLY A 74 -9.52 -7.29 -17.67
N PHE A 75 -8.61 -8.19 -17.30
CA PHE A 75 -8.89 -9.31 -16.39
C PHE A 75 -9.43 -8.87 -15.02
N TYR A 76 -8.92 -7.75 -14.51
CA TYR A 76 -9.29 -7.25 -13.20
C TYR A 76 -10.63 -6.51 -13.18
N ASP A 77 -11.21 -6.18 -14.34
CA ASP A 77 -12.45 -5.42 -14.42
C ASP A 77 -13.60 -6.24 -13.81
N GLY A 78 -14.33 -5.61 -12.89
CA GLY A 78 -15.42 -6.26 -12.17
C GLY A 78 -14.99 -7.23 -11.06
N THR A 79 -13.69 -7.49 -10.86
CA THR A 79 -13.25 -8.40 -9.79
C THR A 79 -13.50 -7.81 -8.41
N PRO A 80 -13.99 -8.60 -7.43
CA PRO A 80 -14.34 -8.12 -6.11
C PRO A 80 -13.14 -8.03 -5.16
N PHE A 81 -13.24 -7.17 -4.17
CA PHE A 81 -12.45 -7.25 -2.94
C PHE A 81 -13.15 -8.22 -1.98
N HIS A 82 -12.94 -9.51 -2.19
CA HIS A 82 -13.68 -10.59 -1.54
C HIS A 82 -13.31 -10.81 -0.08
N ARG A 83 -12.11 -10.35 0.34
CA ARG A 83 -11.60 -10.47 1.71
C ARG A 83 -10.97 -9.16 2.15
N VAL A 84 -11.53 -8.54 3.18
CA VAL A 84 -11.05 -7.23 3.68
C VAL A 84 -11.06 -7.25 5.21
N ILE A 85 -9.87 -7.19 5.80
CA ILE A 85 -9.70 -7.18 7.25
C ILE A 85 -9.30 -5.76 7.68
N ASP A 86 -10.13 -5.16 8.53
CA ASP A 86 -9.86 -3.82 9.04
C ASP A 86 -8.51 -3.73 9.76
N GLY A 87 -7.80 -2.62 9.55
CA GLY A 87 -6.46 -2.43 10.10
C GLY A 87 -5.38 -3.34 9.52
N PHE A 88 -5.71 -4.24 8.58
CA PHE A 88 -4.74 -5.17 7.98
C PHE A 88 -4.65 -4.98 6.47
N MET A 89 -5.57 -5.51 5.66
CA MET A 89 -5.46 -5.45 4.20
C MET A 89 -6.80 -5.61 3.49
N ALA A 90 -6.86 -5.18 2.20
CA ALA A 90 -7.90 -5.48 1.24
C ALA A 90 -7.37 -6.43 0.16
N GLN A 91 -7.98 -7.61 0.01
CA GLN A 91 -7.58 -8.64 -0.97
C GLN A 91 -8.62 -8.75 -2.10
N GLY A 92 -8.12 -8.76 -3.33
CA GLY A 92 -8.90 -8.89 -4.55
C GLY A 92 -8.16 -9.64 -5.65
N GLY A 93 -8.62 -9.49 -6.93
CA GLY A 93 -7.99 -10.11 -8.08
C GLY A 93 -8.38 -11.57 -8.34
N ASP A 94 -9.43 -12.04 -7.67
CA ASP A 94 -10.10 -13.30 -7.95
C ASP A 94 -11.41 -13.03 -8.72
N PRO A 95 -11.54 -13.47 -9.98
CA PRO A 95 -12.77 -13.22 -10.76
C PRO A 95 -13.98 -13.97 -10.21
N THR A 96 -13.77 -15.06 -9.47
CA THR A 96 -14.86 -15.83 -8.86
C THR A 96 -15.35 -15.22 -7.55
N GLY A 97 -14.51 -14.43 -6.87
CA GLY A 97 -14.82 -13.84 -5.57
C GLY A 97 -14.83 -14.83 -4.39
N THR A 98 -14.38 -16.05 -4.61
CA THR A 98 -14.39 -17.13 -3.58
C THR A 98 -13.08 -17.19 -2.78
N GLY A 99 -12.03 -16.51 -3.26
CA GLY A 99 -10.66 -16.61 -2.73
C GLY A 99 -9.84 -17.75 -3.30
N THR A 100 -10.45 -18.62 -4.13
CA THR A 100 -9.79 -19.78 -4.72
C THR A 100 -9.55 -19.67 -6.22
N GLY A 101 -10.11 -18.63 -6.87
CA GLY A 101 -9.97 -18.39 -8.30
C GLY A 101 -8.70 -17.64 -8.67
N GLY A 102 -8.41 -17.64 -9.97
CA GLY A 102 -7.26 -16.93 -10.54
C GLY A 102 -7.35 -16.84 -12.05
N SER A 103 -6.30 -16.30 -12.67
CA SER A 103 -6.17 -16.28 -14.13
C SER A 103 -5.85 -17.67 -14.67
N LYS A 104 -6.06 -17.86 -15.99
CA LYS A 104 -5.68 -19.10 -16.69
C LYS A 104 -4.18 -19.24 -16.94
N LEU A 105 -3.39 -18.21 -16.60
CA LEU A 105 -1.95 -18.24 -16.75
C LEU A 105 -1.30 -19.12 -15.67
N PRO A 106 -0.10 -19.68 -15.90
CA PRO A 106 0.61 -20.46 -14.89
C PRO A 106 0.88 -19.68 -13.62
N ASN A 107 0.99 -20.35 -12.48
CA ASN A 107 1.41 -19.73 -11.23
C ASN A 107 2.82 -19.15 -11.34
N LEU A 108 3.12 -18.17 -10.50
CA LEU A 108 4.40 -17.48 -10.45
C LEU A 108 5.27 -18.01 -9.31
N PRO A 109 6.56 -18.18 -9.54
CA PRO A 109 7.51 -18.43 -8.45
C PRO A 109 7.58 -17.21 -7.52
N ALA A 110 7.90 -17.46 -6.25
CA ALA A 110 8.11 -16.39 -5.29
C ALA A 110 9.26 -15.45 -5.70
N GLU A 111 9.05 -14.16 -5.49
CA GLU A 111 10.07 -13.11 -5.65
C GLU A 111 10.21 -12.36 -4.31
N PHE A 112 10.58 -13.10 -3.26
CA PHE A 112 10.74 -12.52 -1.93
C PHE A 112 11.97 -11.62 -1.84
N THR A 113 11.88 -10.59 -1.00
CA THR A 113 12.96 -9.63 -0.85
C THR A 113 13.05 -9.13 0.59
N ASN A 114 14.24 -8.73 1.01
CA ASN A 114 14.50 -7.97 2.25
C ASN A 114 14.75 -6.48 1.99
N LYS A 115 14.61 -6.02 0.73
CA LYS A 115 14.84 -4.63 0.33
C LYS A 115 13.61 -3.74 0.50
N ALA A 116 12.46 -4.32 0.81
CA ALA A 116 11.20 -3.62 1.03
C ALA A 116 10.37 -4.31 2.10
N HIS A 117 9.46 -3.55 2.72
CA HIS A 117 8.64 -3.99 3.83
C HIS A 117 7.15 -3.79 3.53
N PHE A 118 6.32 -4.60 4.19
CA PHE A 118 4.87 -4.44 4.15
C PHE A 118 4.45 -3.26 5.04
N LEU A 119 4.44 -2.07 4.48
CA LEU A 119 3.96 -0.84 5.07
C LEU A 119 2.55 -0.51 4.52
N ARG A 120 1.88 0.49 5.10
CA ARG A 120 0.63 1.02 4.55
C ARG A 120 0.78 1.36 3.07
N GLY A 121 -0.14 0.89 2.24
CA GLY A 121 -0.15 1.07 0.79
C GLY A 121 0.73 0.10 0.00
N THR A 122 1.52 -0.76 0.66
CA THR A 122 2.25 -1.83 -0.04
C THR A 122 1.27 -2.82 -0.66
N VAL A 123 1.56 -3.24 -1.90
CA VAL A 123 0.76 -4.22 -2.63
C VAL A 123 1.57 -5.51 -2.78
N GLY A 124 1.00 -6.60 -2.28
CA GLY A 124 1.60 -7.93 -2.30
C GLY A 124 0.78 -8.94 -3.10
N ALA A 125 1.45 -9.99 -3.57
CA ALA A 125 0.80 -11.11 -4.22
C ALA A 125 0.23 -12.08 -3.18
N ALA A 126 -1.08 -12.39 -3.29
CA ALA A 126 -1.68 -13.44 -2.49
C ALA A 126 -1.30 -14.82 -3.05
N ARG A 127 -1.19 -15.80 -2.15
CA ARG A 127 -0.80 -17.17 -2.46
C ARG A 127 -1.41 -18.17 -1.48
N THR A 128 -1.34 -19.44 -1.81
CA THR A 128 -1.65 -20.55 -0.88
C THR A 128 -0.47 -20.81 0.07
N ALA A 129 -0.45 -21.93 0.75
CA ALA A 129 0.70 -22.35 1.55
C ALA A 129 1.98 -22.55 0.70
N ASP A 130 1.83 -22.96 -0.57
CA ASP A 130 2.95 -23.04 -1.51
C ASP A 130 3.44 -21.63 -1.88
N PRO A 131 4.69 -21.28 -1.64
CA PRO A 131 5.27 -19.99 -2.00
C PRO A 131 5.25 -19.70 -3.51
N ASN A 132 5.18 -20.73 -4.36
CA ASN A 132 5.16 -20.61 -5.81
C ASN A 132 3.74 -20.71 -6.41
N SER A 133 2.71 -20.39 -5.63
CA SER A 133 1.31 -20.48 -6.05
C SER A 133 0.64 -19.13 -6.35
N ALA A 134 1.39 -18.03 -6.34
CA ALA A 134 0.85 -16.73 -6.71
C ALA A 134 0.35 -16.71 -8.16
N ASN A 135 -0.78 -16.05 -8.43
CA ASN A 135 -1.36 -15.99 -9.77
C ASN A 135 -1.85 -14.57 -10.12
N SER A 136 -3.11 -14.23 -9.82
CA SER A 136 -3.72 -12.92 -10.09
C SER A 136 -4.16 -12.20 -8.82
N GLN A 137 -4.36 -12.93 -7.72
CA GLN A 137 -4.82 -12.34 -6.48
C GLN A 137 -3.74 -11.48 -5.83
N PHE A 138 -4.15 -10.35 -5.27
CA PHE A 138 -3.29 -9.41 -4.58
C PHE A 138 -3.97 -8.83 -3.35
N PHE A 139 -3.19 -8.19 -2.49
CA PHE A 139 -3.71 -7.44 -1.36
C PHE A 139 -3.00 -6.10 -1.19
N ILE A 140 -3.74 -5.11 -0.70
CA ILE A 140 -3.25 -3.75 -0.39
C ILE A 140 -3.27 -3.57 1.12
N MET A 141 -2.15 -3.17 1.71
CA MET A 141 -2.02 -3.01 3.15
C MET A 141 -2.69 -1.73 3.66
N PHE A 142 -3.50 -1.83 4.71
CA PHE A 142 -4.00 -0.67 5.45
C PHE A 142 -3.01 -0.17 6.52
N ALA A 143 -2.20 -1.06 7.06
CA ALA A 143 -1.22 -0.77 8.10
C ALA A 143 0.06 -1.60 7.90
N PRO A 144 1.16 -1.28 8.60
CA PRO A 144 2.37 -2.10 8.57
C PRO A 144 2.13 -3.53 9.08
N ALA A 145 2.74 -4.51 8.42
CA ALA A 145 2.68 -5.93 8.78
C ALA A 145 4.06 -6.60 8.61
N PRO A 146 5.01 -6.37 9.51
CA PRO A 146 6.36 -6.91 9.40
C PRO A 146 6.42 -8.45 9.43
N SER A 147 5.37 -9.11 9.91
CA SER A 147 5.24 -10.57 9.85
C SER A 147 5.11 -11.14 8.43
N LEU A 148 4.83 -10.29 7.43
CA LEU A 148 4.76 -10.69 6.02
C LEU A 148 6.10 -10.48 5.28
N ASP A 149 7.04 -9.76 5.87
CA ASP A 149 8.32 -9.44 5.24
C ASP A 149 9.10 -10.71 4.94
N GLY A 150 9.63 -10.81 3.71
CA GLY A 150 10.36 -12.00 3.24
C GLY A 150 9.49 -13.25 3.00
N LEU A 151 8.19 -13.21 3.28
CA LEU A 151 7.26 -14.34 3.13
C LEU A 151 6.25 -14.14 1.99
N TYR A 152 6.05 -12.92 1.52
CA TYR A 152 5.19 -12.58 0.39
C TYR A 152 5.93 -11.70 -0.60
N THR A 153 5.57 -11.80 -1.88
CA THR A 153 6.14 -10.98 -2.94
C THR A 153 5.50 -9.60 -2.95
N ILE A 154 6.32 -8.55 -2.82
CA ILE A 154 5.92 -7.15 -2.99
C ILE A 154 6.12 -6.78 -4.46
N TRP A 155 5.05 -6.41 -5.16
CA TRP A 155 5.13 -6.01 -6.56
C TRP A 155 4.71 -4.56 -6.83
N GLY A 156 4.17 -3.86 -5.82
CA GLY A 156 3.72 -2.49 -6.01
C GLY A 156 3.51 -1.72 -4.71
N ARG A 157 3.18 -0.44 -4.88
CA ARG A 157 2.81 0.46 -3.80
C ARG A 157 1.80 1.48 -4.30
N VAL A 158 0.75 1.73 -3.52
CA VAL A 158 -0.17 2.86 -3.73
C VAL A 158 0.58 4.16 -3.48
N VAL A 159 0.61 5.04 -4.48
CA VAL A 159 1.26 6.35 -4.42
C VAL A 159 0.26 7.50 -4.44
N GLN A 160 -0.99 7.24 -4.87
CA GLN A 160 -2.10 8.19 -4.83
C GLN A 160 -3.42 7.43 -4.65
N GLY A 161 -4.38 8.03 -3.92
CA GLY A 161 -5.73 7.46 -3.75
C GLY A 161 -5.84 6.42 -2.64
N MET A 162 -4.89 6.39 -1.68
CA MET A 162 -5.00 5.47 -0.54
C MET A 162 -6.22 5.76 0.33
N GLU A 163 -6.70 7.00 0.35
CA GLU A 163 -7.95 7.42 0.99
C GLU A 163 -9.21 6.80 0.36
N TYR A 164 -9.13 6.36 -0.89
CA TYR A 164 -10.19 5.60 -1.56
C TYR A 164 -10.12 4.12 -1.19
N VAL A 165 -8.91 3.58 -1.08
CA VAL A 165 -8.69 2.19 -0.61
C VAL A 165 -9.22 2.02 0.82
N ASP A 166 -9.06 3.04 1.67
CA ASP A 166 -9.59 3.04 3.04
C ASP A 166 -11.13 2.92 3.12
N LYS A 167 -11.83 3.31 2.06
CA LYS A 167 -13.30 3.24 2.01
C LYS A 167 -13.84 1.89 1.56
N ILE A 168 -12.98 0.97 1.09
CA ILE A 168 -13.39 -0.37 0.67
C ILE A 168 -14.09 -1.07 1.83
N LYS A 169 -15.26 -1.63 1.53
CA LYS A 169 -16.12 -2.30 2.52
C LYS A 169 -15.36 -3.41 3.24
N ARG A 170 -15.37 -3.36 4.56
CA ARG A 170 -14.74 -4.37 5.42
C ARG A 170 -15.59 -5.64 5.44
N GLY A 171 -14.93 -6.77 5.54
CA GLY A 171 -15.57 -8.04 5.81
C GLY A 171 -15.96 -8.20 7.27
N THR A 172 -16.69 -9.26 7.55
CA THR A 172 -17.12 -9.63 8.90
C THR A 172 -16.36 -10.86 9.40
N GLY A 173 -16.24 -10.96 10.71
CA GLY A 173 -15.53 -12.07 11.36
C GLY A 173 -14.00 -12.02 11.16
N PRO A 174 -13.28 -12.99 11.74
CA PRO A 174 -11.82 -13.02 11.74
C PRO A 174 -11.24 -13.22 10.33
N ASP A 175 -11.97 -13.88 9.44
CA ASP A 175 -11.51 -14.15 8.07
C ASP A 175 -11.68 -12.96 7.13
N GLY A 176 -12.49 -11.96 7.52
CA GLY A 176 -12.69 -10.75 6.75
C GLY A 176 -13.45 -10.95 5.43
N ILE A 177 -14.28 -11.99 5.31
CA ILE A 177 -15.10 -12.26 4.12
C ILE A 177 -16.14 -11.16 3.94
N VAL A 178 -16.21 -10.59 2.74
CA VAL A 178 -17.08 -9.46 2.43
C VAL A 178 -18.35 -9.95 1.76
N GLN A 179 -19.51 -9.72 2.40
CA GLN A 179 -20.80 -9.89 1.76
C GLN A 179 -21.10 -8.67 0.89
N ASP A 180 -21.46 -8.90 -0.39
CA ASP A 180 -21.68 -7.85 -1.37
C ASP A 180 -20.48 -6.89 -1.46
N PRO A 181 -19.33 -7.36 -1.98
CA PRO A 181 -18.06 -6.66 -1.96
C PRO A 181 -18.00 -5.51 -2.97
N ASP A 182 -17.22 -4.50 -2.63
CA ASP A 182 -16.77 -3.52 -3.60
C ASP A 182 -15.94 -4.17 -4.70
N ARG A 183 -16.01 -3.59 -5.91
CA ARG A 183 -15.35 -4.15 -7.09
C ARG A 183 -14.38 -3.15 -7.72
N ILE A 184 -13.38 -3.69 -8.37
CA ILE A 184 -12.55 -2.93 -9.30
C ILE A 184 -13.42 -2.63 -10.52
N ILE A 185 -13.64 -1.35 -10.82
CA ILE A 185 -14.38 -0.93 -12.02
C ILE A 185 -13.52 -1.21 -13.26
N ARG A 186 -12.25 -0.81 -13.17
CA ARG A 186 -11.27 -0.96 -14.25
C ARG A 186 -9.85 -0.90 -13.70
N MET A 187 -8.93 -1.68 -14.26
CA MET A 187 -7.51 -1.59 -13.95
C MET A 187 -6.68 -1.60 -15.23
N ARG A 188 -5.84 -0.57 -15.44
CA ARG A 188 -5.07 -0.36 -16.68
C ARG A 188 -3.64 0.06 -16.37
N VAL A 189 -2.70 -0.32 -17.24
CA VAL A 189 -1.35 0.27 -17.24
C VAL A 189 -1.49 1.76 -17.54
N ALA A 190 -0.88 2.61 -16.75
CA ALA A 190 -1.09 4.06 -16.81
C ALA A 190 -0.66 4.63 -18.17
N ALA A 191 0.48 4.21 -18.70
CA ALA A 191 0.96 4.63 -20.02
C ALA A 191 0.03 4.24 -21.18
N ASP A 192 -0.81 3.23 -21.03
CA ASP A 192 -1.74 2.82 -22.07
C ASP A 192 -3.01 3.72 -22.07
N VAL A 193 -3.32 4.37 -20.94
CA VAL A 193 -4.46 5.28 -20.78
C VAL A 193 -4.13 6.70 -21.29
N GLU A 194 -2.88 7.13 -21.16
CA GLU A 194 -2.46 8.49 -21.55
C GLU A 194 -2.24 8.66 -23.06
N LYS A 195 -2.26 7.56 -23.81
CA LYS A 195 -2.07 7.55 -25.27
C LYS A 195 -3.39 7.62 -26.06
N GLY A 196 -4.52 7.54 -25.39
CA GLY A 196 -5.86 7.62 -25.98
C GLY A 196 -6.55 8.92 -25.61
#